data_87150aab8aa4b329d633ff3821cd9f49
#
_entry.id   87150aab8aa4b329d633ff3821cd9f49
#
_cell.length_a   1.000
_cell.length_b   1.000
_cell.length_c   1.000
_cell.angle_alpha   90.00
_cell.angle_beta   90.00
_cell.angle_gamma   90.00
#
_symmetry.space_group_name_H-M   'P 1'
#
loop_
_entity.id
_entity.type
_entity.pdbx_description
1 polymer ?
#
loop_
_entity_poly.entity_id
_entity_poly.type
_entity_poly.pdbx_seq_one_letter_code
_entity_poly.pdbx_strand_id
1 'polypeptide(L)'
;MKAPTADQARIGLHVLTTEECEPCAAGVESIAASASPLAPPLAWFETPEPDELTPLTVFEDGRVFGHLAGWSQCHVGRGGCLTPPADRAGYAYFLTGYVLCADGSEVPTGTITIDAMHAPGSFSLQAAMAHYDNTATGVAAVTIKNGKIGPWYCGAMFPGATAEQFHRLRANPPSGDWRPLGRGQHALCAMLAVNSQGFPIPRATVKNGKMLSLVAAGAPEMYALAHPEVPLTEEQRMERIESMMSHLAPMAVAGLRARFQRARGR
;
A
#
# COMPACT_ATOMS: atom_id res chain seq x y z
N MET A 1 -62.51 -9.08 -6.13
CA MET A 1 -61.12 -9.10 -6.57
C MET A 1 -60.61 -10.54 -6.53
N LYS A 2 -60.41 -11.16 -7.68
CA LYS A 2 -59.94 -12.54 -7.81
C LYS A 2 -58.42 -12.57 -7.76
N ALA A 3 -57.82 -13.46 -6.98
CA ALA A 3 -56.40 -13.72 -6.93
C ALA A 3 -55.89 -14.34 -8.25
N PRO A 4 -54.72 -14.00 -8.74
CA PRO A 4 -54.14 -14.62 -9.93
C PRO A 4 -53.65 -16.03 -9.67
N THR A 5 -53.91 -16.90 -10.63
CA THR A 5 -53.55 -18.32 -10.66
C THR A 5 -52.04 -18.53 -10.94
N ALA A 6 -51.48 -19.60 -10.37
CA ALA A 6 -50.07 -19.95 -10.32
C ALA A 6 -49.42 -20.49 -11.62
N ASP A 7 -49.73 -19.89 -12.78
CA ASP A 7 -49.31 -20.46 -14.07
C ASP A 7 -48.56 -19.49 -15.02
N GLN A 8 -47.96 -18.42 -14.50
CA GLN A 8 -47.21 -17.47 -15.34
C GLN A 8 -45.79 -17.17 -14.84
N ALA A 9 -45.08 -18.14 -14.28
CA ALA A 9 -43.68 -18.02 -13.92
C ALA A 9 -42.84 -19.19 -14.47
N ARG A 10 -42.92 -19.41 -15.79
CA ARG A 10 -41.88 -20.17 -16.51
C ARG A 10 -41.03 -19.20 -17.32
N ILE A 11 -40.05 -18.60 -16.65
CA ILE A 11 -38.90 -17.99 -17.30
C ILE A 11 -38.04 -19.15 -17.80
N GLY A 12 -37.98 -19.31 -19.13
CA GLY A 12 -37.20 -20.35 -19.78
C GLY A 12 -35.72 -20.21 -19.45
N LEU A 13 -35.18 -21.19 -18.74
CA LEU A 13 -33.75 -21.39 -18.59
C LEU A 13 -33.26 -21.95 -19.94
N HIS A 14 -32.75 -21.11 -20.83
CA HIS A 14 -31.99 -21.56 -21.99
C HIS A 14 -30.66 -22.11 -21.46
N VAL A 15 -30.56 -23.43 -21.43
CA VAL A 15 -29.29 -24.15 -21.36
C VAL A 15 -28.59 -23.94 -22.68
N LEU A 16 -27.60 -23.04 -22.71
CA LEU A 16 -26.68 -22.94 -23.84
C LEU A 16 -25.79 -24.16 -23.79
N THR A 17 -26.01 -25.06 -24.74
CA THR A 17 -25.12 -26.17 -25.06
C THR A 17 -23.76 -25.59 -25.50
N THR A 18 -22.70 -26.13 -24.94
CA THR A 18 -21.32 -25.87 -25.31
C THR A 18 -21.05 -26.41 -26.73
N GLU A 19 -21.17 -25.54 -27.73
CA GLU A 19 -20.56 -25.74 -29.04
C GLU A 19 -19.50 -24.67 -29.26
N GLU A 20 -18.27 -25.14 -29.21
CA GLU A 20 -17.05 -24.69 -29.89
C GLU A 20 -16.88 -23.17 -30.12
N CYS A 21 -16.42 -22.47 -29.12
CA CYS A 21 -15.57 -21.28 -29.32
C CYS A 21 -14.12 -21.76 -29.33
N GLU A 22 -13.49 -21.74 -30.51
CA GLU A 22 -12.04 -21.84 -30.62
C GLU A 22 -11.39 -20.80 -29.70
N PRO A 23 -10.30 -21.12 -29.00
CA PRO A 23 -9.69 -20.20 -28.06
C PRO A 23 -9.10 -19.01 -28.83
N CYS A 24 -9.65 -17.83 -28.64
CA CYS A 24 -8.91 -16.61 -28.84
C CYS A 24 -7.69 -16.66 -27.91
N ALA A 25 -6.58 -17.18 -28.42
CA ALA A 25 -5.27 -17.08 -27.79
C ALA A 25 -4.73 -15.65 -27.95
N ALA A 26 -5.43 -14.68 -27.37
CA ALA A 26 -4.85 -13.43 -26.96
C ALA A 26 -4.40 -13.68 -25.53
N GLY A 27 -3.08 -13.78 -25.32
CA GLY A 27 -2.48 -13.92 -24.01
C GLY A 27 -2.99 -12.83 -23.07
N VAL A 28 -3.96 -13.18 -22.26
CA VAL A 28 -4.19 -12.50 -21.01
C VAL A 28 -3.02 -12.95 -20.15
N GLU A 29 -1.92 -12.18 -20.20
CA GLU A 29 -0.96 -12.23 -19.10
C GLU A 29 -1.80 -12.01 -17.85
N SER A 30 -2.05 -13.08 -17.13
CA SER A 30 -2.54 -13.05 -15.78
C SER A 30 -1.55 -12.18 -15.02
N ILE A 31 -1.89 -10.91 -14.85
CA ILE A 31 -1.28 -10.10 -13.81
C ILE A 31 -1.68 -10.84 -12.54
N ALA A 32 -0.80 -11.70 -12.06
CA ALA A 32 -0.93 -12.30 -10.76
C ALA A 32 -1.03 -11.10 -9.81
N ALA A 33 -2.24 -10.77 -9.41
CA ALA A 33 -2.44 -9.90 -8.28
C ALA A 33 -1.66 -10.56 -7.16
N SER A 34 -0.56 -9.94 -6.71
CA SER A 34 0.21 -10.45 -5.59
C SER A 34 -0.74 -10.43 -4.41
N ALA A 35 -1.31 -11.59 -4.12
CA ALA A 35 -2.26 -11.73 -3.04
C ALA A 35 -1.47 -11.61 -1.75
N SER A 36 -1.73 -10.58 -0.96
CA SER A 36 -1.30 -10.53 0.44
C SER A 36 -1.63 -11.85 1.12
N PRO A 37 -0.68 -12.44 1.85
CA PRO A 37 -0.94 -13.71 2.55
C PRO A 37 -2.07 -13.54 3.55
N LEU A 38 -2.86 -14.60 3.72
CA LEU A 38 -3.95 -14.62 4.71
C LEU A 38 -3.41 -14.46 6.14
N ALA A 39 -2.22 -15.01 6.41
CA ALA A 39 -1.46 -14.85 7.64
C ALA A 39 -0.05 -14.32 7.29
N PRO A 40 0.19 -13.02 7.41
CA PRO A 40 1.47 -12.42 7.07
C PRO A 40 2.56 -12.81 8.09
N PRO A 41 3.86 -12.80 7.68
CA PRO A 41 4.96 -13.03 8.60
C PRO A 41 5.03 -11.98 9.71
N LEU A 42 5.30 -12.37 10.95
CA LEU A 42 5.50 -11.46 12.09
C LEU A 42 6.54 -10.37 11.77
N ALA A 43 7.62 -10.72 11.06
CA ALA A 43 8.68 -9.80 10.67
C ALA A 43 8.21 -8.58 9.85
N TRP A 44 7.03 -8.64 9.21
CA TRP A 44 6.45 -7.49 8.51
C TRP A 44 5.96 -6.41 9.47
N PHE A 45 5.56 -6.80 10.69
CA PHE A 45 5.11 -5.90 11.76
C PHE A 45 6.25 -5.46 12.67
N GLU A 46 7.42 -6.11 12.57
CA GLU A 46 8.63 -5.79 13.30
C GLU A 46 9.70 -5.11 12.44
N THR A 47 9.33 -4.68 11.22
CA THR A 47 10.24 -4.00 10.31
C THR A 47 10.94 -2.83 11.01
N PRO A 48 12.29 -2.83 11.08
CA PRO A 48 13.03 -1.79 11.78
C PRO A 48 12.86 -0.44 11.09
N GLU A 49 12.84 0.63 11.90
CA GLU A 49 12.84 2.00 11.40
C GLU A 49 14.18 2.31 10.74
N PRO A 50 14.22 2.78 9.48
CA PRO A 50 15.44 3.24 8.83
C PRO A 50 15.98 4.52 9.46
N ASP A 51 17.24 4.85 9.19
CA ASP A 51 17.87 6.09 9.65
C ASP A 51 17.43 7.34 8.87
N GLU A 52 16.59 7.19 7.84
CA GLU A 52 16.07 8.26 7.01
C GLU A 52 14.54 8.28 7.01
N LEU A 53 13.98 9.49 6.83
CA LEU A 53 12.53 9.67 6.71
C LEU A 53 12.01 8.92 5.47
N THR A 54 11.29 7.84 5.70
CA THR A 54 10.86 6.90 4.68
C THR A 54 9.40 7.11 4.32
N PRO A 55 9.05 7.39 3.05
CA PRO A 55 7.66 7.49 2.61
C PRO A 55 6.97 6.12 2.65
N LEU A 56 5.62 6.13 2.59
CA LEU A 56 4.83 4.91 2.45
C LEU A 56 5.40 4.03 1.33
N THR A 57 5.75 2.82 1.68
CA THR A 57 6.26 1.81 0.76
C THR A 57 5.35 0.58 0.81
N VAL A 58 4.90 0.12 -0.35
CA VAL A 58 4.05 -1.07 -0.51
C VAL A 58 4.74 -2.00 -1.49
N PHE A 59 5.14 -3.16 -1.01
CA PHE A 59 5.73 -4.21 -1.84
C PHE A 59 4.67 -5.04 -2.55
N GLU A 60 5.07 -5.78 -3.56
CA GLU A 60 4.15 -6.63 -4.34
C GLU A 60 3.64 -7.83 -3.55
N ASP A 61 4.41 -8.29 -2.56
CA ASP A 61 3.99 -9.33 -1.61
C ASP A 61 2.93 -8.86 -0.60
N GLY A 62 2.61 -7.55 -0.58
CA GLY A 62 1.64 -6.94 0.32
C GLY A 62 2.24 -6.31 1.57
N ARG A 63 3.54 -6.38 1.79
CA ARG A 63 4.19 -5.72 2.92
C ARG A 63 4.11 -4.20 2.80
N VAL A 64 3.82 -3.52 3.91
CA VAL A 64 3.62 -2.06 3.99
C VAL A 64 4.45 -1.50 5.12
N PHE A 65 5.15 -0.38 4.91
CA PHE A 65 5.81 0.37 5.97
C PHE A 65 6.09 1.82 5.56
N GLY A 66 6.44 2.64 6.52
CA GLY A 66 6.83 4.04 6.32
C GLY A 66 6.72 4.88 7.57
N HIS A 67 7.08 6.14 7.44
CA HIS A 67 6.80 7.16 8.45
C HIS A 67 5.48 7.87 8.14
N LEU A 68 4.71 8.13 9.17
CA LEU A 68 3.48 8.93 9.04
C LEU A 68 3.81 10.42 8.96
N ALA A 69 4.88 10.84 9.62
CA ALA A 69 5.44 12.20 9.63
C ALA A 69 6.87 12.15 10.20
N GLY A 70 7.64 13.22 10.02
CA GLY A 70 8.90 13.42 10.74
C GLY A 70 8.72 14.39 11.93
N TRP A 71 9.33 14.11 13.08
CA TRP A 71 9.18 14.92 14.31
C TRP A 71 9.50 16.41 14.14
N SER A 72 10.40 16.74 13.22
CA SER A 72 10.82 18.12 12.93
C SER A 72 10.04 18.78 11.79
N GLN A 73 9.08 18.10 11.18
CA GLN A 73 8.31 18.65 10.07
C GLN A 73 7.20 19.57 10.57
N CYS A 74 6.98 20.67 9.84
CA CYS A 74 5.84 21.56 10.05
C CYS A 74 4.69 21.15 9.12
N HIS A 75 3.47 21.19 9.64
CA HIS A 75 2.25 20.94 8.86
C HIS A 75 2.04 22.03 7.81
N VAL A 76 1.96 21.66 6.52
CA VAL A 76 1.87 22.62 5.41
C VAL A 76 0.54 23.37 5.33
N GLY A 77 -0.54 22.83 5.84
CA GLY A 77 -1.88 23.43 5.81
C GLY A 77 -2.27 24.21 7.07
N ARG A 78 -1.31 24.51 7.97
CA ARG A 78 -1.56 25.25 9.22
C ARG A 78 -0.68 26.46 9.34
N GLY A 79 -1.20 27.53 9.94
CA GLY A 79 -0.39 28.71 10.25
C GLY A 79 0.64 28.40 11.36
N GLY A 80 1.87 28.89 11.19
CA GLY A 80 2.98 28.57 12.08
C GLY A 80 3.54 27.16 11.87
N CYS A 81 4.52 26.76 12.67
CA CYS A 81 5.08 25.43 12.63
C CYS A 81 4.38 24.52 13.65
N LEU A 82 3.36 23.80 13.20
CA LEU A 82 2.73 22.73 13.97
C LEU A 82 3.42 21.40 13.61
N THR A 83 4.12 20.81 14.57
CA THR A 83 4.79 19.51 14.40
C THR A 83 3.87 18.34 14.73
N PRO A 84 4.14 17.12 14.22
CA PRO A 84 3.34 15.95 14.56
C PRO A 84 3.36 15.69 16.07
N PRO A 85 2.22 15.40 16.67
CA PRO A 85 2.20 15.05 18.09
C PRO A 85 2.73 13.64 18.30
N ALA A 86 3.59 13.44 19.31
CA ALA A 86 3.91 12.10 19.79
C ALA A 86 2.70 11.53 20.54
N ASP A 87 2.27 10.34 20.16
CA ASP A 87 1.19 9.65 20.87
C ASP A 87 1.75 9.06 22.18
N ARG A 88 1.32 9.60 23.31
CA ARG A 88 1.72 9.13 24.65
C ARG A 88 0.85 8.00 25.18
N ALA A 89 -0.26 7.71 24.51
CA ALA A 89 -1.14 6.59 24.84
C ALA A 89 -0.71 5.28 24.15
N GLY A 90 0.45 5.27 23.48
CA GLY A 90 0.95 4.09 22.77
C GLY A 90 0.08 3.70 21.59
N TYR A 91 -0.56 4.68 20.95
CA TYR A 91 -1.48 4.49 19.82
C TYR A 91 -2.71 3.64 20.14
N ALA A 92 -3.11 3.55 21.41
CA ALA A 92 -4.21 2.68 21.86
C ALA A 92 -5.56 2.99 21.16
N TYR A 93 -5.77 4.22 20.70
CA TYR A 93 -6.98 4.59 19.96
C TYR A 93 -6.93 4.24 18.47
N PHE A 94 -5.77 3.91 17.95
CA PHE A 94 -5.57 3.45 16.58
C PHE A 94 -5.38 1.93 16.51
N LEU A 95 -4.60 1.34 17.42
CA LEU A 95 -4.31 -0.10 17.49
C LEU A 95 -5.48 -0.86 18.15
N THR A 96 -6.65 -0.84 17.54
CA THR A 96 -7.88 -1.41 18.09
C THR A 96 -8.22 -2.80 17.54
N GLY A 97 -7.54 -3.23 16.50
CA GLY A 97 -7.62 -4.57 15.92
C GLY A 97 -6.35 -5.39 16.17
N TYR A 98 -6.32 -6.60 15.63
CA TYR A 98 -5.10 -7.40 15.60
C TYR A 98 -5.01 -8.23 14.31
N VAL A 99 -3.80 -8.65 13.97
CA VAL A 99 -3.52 -9.59 12.89
C VAL A 99 -2.91 -10.85 13.48
N LEU A 100 -3.42 -12.01 13.08
CA LEU A 100 -2.81 -13.30 13.37
C LEU A 100 -1.71 -13.57 12.33
N CYS A 101 -0.47 -13.67 12.79
CA CYS A 101 0.69 -13.93 11.95
C CYS A 101 0.86 -15.43 11.66
N ALA A 102 1.72 -15.75 10.67
CA ALA A 102 1.96 -17.12 10.21
C ALA A 102 2.55 -18.05 11.30
N ASP A 103 3.23 -17.49 12.30
CA ASP A 103 3.77 -18.21 13.47
C ASP A 103 2.79 -18.35 14.63
N GLY A 104 1.55 -17.87 14.48
CA GLY A 104 0.51 -17.86 15.51
C GLY A 104 0.55 -16.66 16.46
N SER A 105 1.48 -15.71 16.26
CA SER A 105 1.54 -14.48 17.05
C SER A 105 0.38 -13.54 16.69
N GLU A 106 -0.15 -12.84 17.70
CA GLU A 106 -1.14 -11.77 17.53
C GLU A 106 -0.46 -10.41 17.64
N VAL A 107 -0.58 -9.57 16.61
CA VAL A 107 0.00 -8.22 16.58
C VAL A 107 -1.12 -7.19 16.62
N PRO A 108 -1.13 -6.26 17.60
CA PRO A 108 -2.07 -5.15 17.62
C PRO A 108 -1.89 -4.25 16.39
N THR A 109 -3.00 -3.96 15.70
CA THR A 109 -2.98 -3.18 14.47
C THR A 109 -4.10 -2.15 14.42
N GLY A 110 -3.82 -1.08 13.66
CA GLY A 110 -4.83 -0.18 13.13
C GLY A 110 -4.91 -0.32 11.62
N THR A 111 -5.87 0.38 11.02
CA THR A 111 -6.18 0.26 9.60
C THR A 111 -5.73 1.50 8.83
N ILE A 112 -5.05 1.30 7.69
CA ILE A 112 -4.91 2.35 6.67
C ILE A 112 -6.13 2.29 5.76
N THR A 113 -6.78 3.45 5.56
CA THR A 113 -7.95 3.59 4.70
C THR A 113 -7.61 4.37 3.42
N ILE A 114 -8.26 4.01 2.32
CA ILE A 114 -8.35 4.82 1.10
C ILE A 114 -9.78 5.35 0.98
N ASP A 115 -9.99 6.40 0.17
CA ASP A 115 -11.34 6.96 -0.07
C ASP A 115 -12.09 7.49 1.16
N ALA A 116 -11.41 7.65 2.28
CA ALA A 116 -11.96 8.29 3.46
C ALA A 116 -11.44 9.73 3.57
N MET A 117 -12.32 10.64 3.95
CA MET A 117 -11.96 12.02 4.26
C MET A 117 -11.65 12.17 5.75
N HIS A 118 -10.74 13.09 6.08
CA HIS A 118 -10.54 13.49 7.48
C HIS A 118 -11.85 13.93 8.12
N ALA A 119 -12.10 13.48 9.35
CA ALA A 119 -13.21 13.97 10.14
C ALA A 119 -13.08 15.50 10.36
N PRO A 120 -14.19 16.26 10.38
CA PRO A 120 -14.15 17.70 10.65
C PRO A 120 -13.27 18.06 11.83
N GLY A 121 -12.49 19.14 11.70
CA GLY A 121 -11.54 19.58 12.75
C GLY A 121 -12.20 19.93 14.09
N SER A 122 -13.52 20.21 14.09
CA SER A 122 -14.31 20.47 15.30
C SER A 122 -14.72 19.20 16.06
N PHE A 123 -14.52 18.00 15.48
CA PHE A 123 -14.91 16.76 16.13
C PHE A 123 -13.99 16.42 17.31
N SER A 124 -14.60 15.97 18.42
CA SER A 124 -13.86 15.32 19.51
C SER A 124 -13.24 14.01 19.03
N LEU A 125 -12.33 13.42 19.81
CA LEU A 125 -11.79 12.10 19.54
C LEU A 125 -12.91 11.06 19.32
N GLN A 126 -13.89 11.00 20.20
CA GLN A 126 -14.99 10.06 20.10
C GLN A 126 -15.83 10.26 18.82
N ALA A 127 -16.13 11.52 18.46
CA ALA A 127 -16.87 11.82 17.23
C ALA A 127 -16.05 11.48 15.96
N ALA A 128 -14.72 11.70 16.00
CA ALA A 128 -13.85 11.32 14.89
C ALA A 128 -13.74 9.80 14.75
N MET A 129 -13.63 9.06 15.83
CA MET A 129 -13.66 7.59 15.80
C MET A 129 -14.98 7.07 15.20
N ALA A 130 -16.12 7.63 15.61
CA ALA A 130 -17.42 7.26 15.04
C ALA A 130 -17.53 7.61 13.54
N HIS A 131 -16.84 8.66 13.07
CA HIS A 131 -16.79 9.01 11.65
C HIS A 131 -16.08 7.94 10.81
N TYR A 132 -15.09 7.26 11.40
CA TYR A 132 -14.32 6.21 10.71
C TYR A 132 -14.83 4.78 10.94
N ASP A 133 -15.81 4.60 11.80
CA ASP A 133 -16.24 3.29 12.30
C ASP A 133 -16.65 2.31 11.21
N ASN A 134 -17.36 2.74 10.20
CA ASN A 134 -17.90 1.82 9.19
C ASN A 134 -17.77 2.37 7.77
N THR A 135 -16.56 2.71 7.37
CA THR A 135 -16.30 3.26 6.04
C THR A 135 -16.12 2.19 4.96
N ALA A 136 -15.84 0.94 5.34
CA ALA A 136 -15.49 -0.18 4.45
C ALA A 136 -14.30 0.14 3.49
N THR A 137 -13.46 1.09 3.85
CA THR A 137 -12.36 1.61 3.01
C THR A 137 -10.98 1.16 3.46
N GLY A 138 -10.90 0.25 4.44
CA GLY A 138 -9.65 -0.31 4.93
C GLY A 138 -8.93 -1.13 3.87
N VAL A 139 -7.61 -0.97 3.74
CA VAL A 139 -6.80 -1.68 2.74
C VAL A 139 -5.55 -2.34 3.30
N ALA A 140 -5.08 -1.91 4.46
CA ALA A 140 -3.91 -2.50 5.12
C ALA A 140 -4.06 -2.45 6.64
N ALA A 141 -3.52 -3.45 7.31
CA ALA A 141 -3.35 -3.50 8.75
C ALA A 141 -1.90 -3.18 9.11
N VAL A 142 -1.68 -2.24 10.00
CA VAL A 142 -0.33 -1.82 10.40
C VAL A 142 -0.24 -1.63 11.91
N THR A 143 0.90 -2.01 12.48
CA THR A 143 1.30 -1.52 13.79
C THR A 143 2.02 -0.19 13.66
N ILE A 144 2.09 0.60 14.73
CA ILE A 144 2.74 1.91 14.74
C ILE A 144 3.37 2.17 16.10
N LYS A 145 4.50 2.87 16.11
CA LYS A 145 5.21 3.29 17.32
C LYS A 145 5.84 4.68 17.14
N ASN A 146 6.14 5.35 18.25
CA ASN A 146 7.01 6.52 18.22
C ASN A 146 8.43 6.05 17.87
N GLY A 147 8.83 6.27 16.65
CA GLY A 147 10.16 5.97 16.17
C GLY A 147 11.15 7.07 16.50
N LYS A 148 12.42 6.89 16.11
CA LYS A 148 13.52 7.83 16.28
C LYS A 148 13.32 9.11 15.45
N ILE A 149 12.86 8.94 14.20
CA ILE A 149 12.71 10.02 13.22
C ILE A 149 11.27 10.55 13.20
N GLY A 150 10.30 9.67 13.40
CA GLY A 150 8.88 9.99 13.34
C GLY A 150 8.00 8.84 13.83
N PRO A 151 6.67 8.97 13.78
CA PRO A 151 5.78 7.84 13.93
C PRO A 151 6.04 6.82 12.82
N TRP A 152 6.59 5.65 13.19
CA TRP A 152 6.95 4.55 12.28
C TRP A 152 5.87 3.48 12.29
N TYR A 153 5.36 3.13 11.12
CA TYR A 153 4.40 2.04 10.96
C TYR A 153 4.90 0.97 10.00
N CYS A 154 4.48 -0.28 10.24
CA CYS A 154 4.75 -1.43 9.38
C CYS A 154 3.64 -2.48 9.51
N GLY A 155 3.45 -3.29 8.47
CA GLY A 155 2.40 -4.29 8.43
C GLY A 155 2.13 -4.85 7.05
N ALA A 156 0.88 -5.18 6.75
CA ALA A 156 0.46 -5.87 5.55
C ALA A 156 -0.81 -5.27 4.93
N MET A 157 -0.91 -5.34 3.60
CA MET A 157 -2.19 -5.18 2.89
C MET A 157 -3.18 -6.25 3.36
N PHE A 158 -4.46 -5.95 3.33
CA PHE A 158 -5.47 -6.97 3.63
C PHE A 158 -5.44 -8.11 2.59
N PRO A 159 -5.67 -9.35 3.01
CA PRO A 159 -5.92 -10.46 2.11
C PRO A 159 -7.08 -10.12 1.17
N GLY A 160 -6.91 -10.36 -0.13
CA GLY A 160 -7.94 -10.02 -1.11
C GLY A 160 -7.97 -8.54 -1.54
N ALA A 161 -7.02 -7.71 -1.10
CA ALA A 161 -6.86 -6.37 -1.65
C ALA A 161 -6.65 -6.44 -3.17
N THR A 162 -7.41 -5.62 -3.91
CA THR A 162 -7.36 -5.60 -5.37
C THR A 162 -6.10 -4.90 -5.89
N ALA A 163 -5.71 -5.18 -7.13
CA ALA A 163 -4.62 -4.46 -7.79
C ALA A 163 -4.84 -2.94 -7.80
N GLU A 164 -6.09 -2.50 -7.97
CA GLU A 164 -6.45 -1.08 -7.89
C GLU A 164 -6.16 -0.51 -6.50
N GLN A 165 -6.53 -1.21 -5.42
CA GLN A 165 -6.25 -0.78 -4.05
C GLN A 165 -4.74 -0.70 -3.78
N PHE A 166 -3.94 -1.65 -4.29
CA PHE A 166 -2.48 -1.58 -4.26
C PHE A 166 -1.95 -0.33 -4.95
N HIS A 167 -2.39 -0.06 -6.18
CA HIS A 167 -1.96 1.11 -6.94
C HIS A 167 -2.37 2.41 -6.25
N ARG A 168 -3.58 2.47 -5.73
CA ARG A 168 -4.09 3.66 -5.04
C ARG A 168 -3.34 3.91 -3.73
N LEU A 169 -3.06 2.88 -2.93
CA LEU A 169 -2.27 3.05 -1.72
C LEU A 169 -0.84 3.50 -2.04
N ARG A 170 -0.21 2.96 -3.07
CA ARG A 170 1.13 3.40 -3.53
C ARG A 170 1.15 4.86 -4.00
N ALA A 171 0.08 5.32 -4.62
CA ALA A 171 -0.03 6.67 -5.17
C ALA A 171 -0.33 7.73 -4.11
N ASN A 172 -0.99 7.36 -3.01
CA ASN A 172 -1.52 8.27 -2.02
C ASN A 172 -0.69 8.24 -0.73
N PRO A 173 -0.08 9.35 -0.32
CA PRO A 173 0.66 9.41 0.93
C PRO A 173 -0.25 9.27 2.14
N PRO A 174 0.25 8.72 3.28
CA PRO A 174 -0.53 8.59 4.49
C PRO A 174 -0.69 9.94 5.20
N SER A 175 -1.82 10.15 5.83
CA SER A 175 -2.12 11.26 6.72
C SER A 175 -2.77 10.76 7.98
N GLY A 176 -2.26 11.18 9.15
CA GLY A 176 -2.84 10.82 10.43
C GLY A 176 -3.91 11.81 10.88
N ASP A 177 -4.97 11.29 11.48
CA ASP A 177 -5.95 12.10 12.19
C ASP A 177 -5.67 12.03 13.69
N TRP A 178 -5.09 13.11 14.23
CA TRP A 178 -4.78 13.24 15.66
C TRP A 178 -5.82 14.12 16.35
N ARG A 179 -6.36 13.62 17.47
CA ARG A 179 -7.37 14.32 18.24
C ARG A 179 -6.90 14.59 19.66
N PRO A 180 -7.27 15.75 20.23
CA PRO A 180 -6.85 16.09 21.58
C PRO A 180 -7.48 15.15 22.63
N LEU A 181 -6.65 14.68 23.56
CA LEU A 181 -7.04 13.95 24.78
C LEU A 181 -7.16 14.87 26.01
N GLY A 182 -6.88 16.16 25.86
CA GLY A 182 -6.71 17.10 26.96
C GLY A 182 -5.28 17.14 27.48
N ARG A 183 -4.97 18.13 28.31
CA ARG A 183 -3.63 18.36 28.89
C ARG A 183 -2.50 18.42 27.85
N GLY A 184 -2.78 18.94 26.65
CA GLY A 184 -1.80 19.01 25.56
C GLY A 184 -1.42 17.68 24.90
N GLN A 185 -2.11 16.60 25.23
CA GLN A 185 -1.91 15.28 24.61
C GLN A 185 -2.84 15.09 23.43
N HIS A 186 -2.38 14.31 22.45
CA HIS A 186 -3.15 13.91 21.27
C HIS A 186 -3.05 12.40 21.09
N ALA A 187 -4.11 11.82 20.54
CA ALA A 187 -4.13 10.43 20.10
C ALA A 187 -4.34 10.36 18.59
N LEU A 188 -3.65 9.45 17.94
CA LEU A 188 -3.94 9.03 16.58
C LEU A 188 -5.23 8.19 16.61
N CYS A 189 -6.24 8.57 15.84
CA CYS A 189 -7.48 7.80 15.74
C CYS A 189 -7.72 7.20 14.35
N ALA A 190 -7.05 7.68 13.32
CA ALA A 190 -7.13 7.12 11.97
C ALA A 190 -5.86 7.42 11.16
N MET A 191 -5.59 6.55 10.20
CA MET A 191 -4.57 6.74 9.17
C MET A 191 -5.22 6.63 7.79
N LEU A 192 -5.13 7.69 7.00
CA LEU A 192 -5.79 7.81 5.71
C LEU A 192 -4.75 7.98 4.61
N ALA A 193 -4.92 7.29 3.50
CA ALA A 193 -4.19 7.59 2.27
C ALA A 193 -4.89 8.74 1.54
N VAL A 194 -4.18 9.84 1.33
CA VAL A 194 -4.73 11.12 0.84
C VAL A 194 -3.98 11.61 -0.41
N ASN A 195 -4.57 12.53 -1.16
CA ASN A 195 -3.90 13.13 -2.32
C ASN A 195 -2.77 14.09 -1.91
N SER A 196 -2.92 14.74 -0.75
CA SER A 196 -1.92 15.68 -0.21
C SER A 196 -1.88 15.57 1.31
N GLN A 197 -0.74 15.19 1.84
CA GLN A 197 -0.53 15.02 3.29
C GLN A 197 -0.15 16.34 3.97
N GLY A 198 -0.52 16.48 5.24
CA GLY A 198 -0.18 17.65 6.04
C GLY A 198 1.31 17.73 6.40
N PHE A 199 1.99 16.57 6.54
CA PHE A 199 3.43 16.42 6.78
C PHE A 199 4.09 15.73 5.58
N PRO A 200 4.51 16.47 4.53
CA PRO A 200 4.98 15.89 3.30
C PRO A 200 6.28 15.10 3.47
N ILE A 201 6.28 13.84 3.07
CA ILE A 201 7.48 13.01 3.01
C ILE A 201 7.85 12.83 1.53
N PRO A 202 8.95 13.46 1.06
CA PRO A 202 9.34 13.37 -0.35
C PRO A 202 9.65 11.94 -0.76
N ARG A 203 9.14 11.53 -1.92
CA ARG A 203 9.51 10.23 -2.55
C ARG A 203 10.70 10.34 -3.48
N ALA A 204 11.10 11.56 -3.80
CA ALA A 204 12.21 11.82 -4.69
C ALA A 204 12.96 13.09 -4.25
N THR A 205 14.24 13.10 -4.50
CA THR A 205 15.10 14.28 -4.35
C THR A 205 15.81 14.55 -5.64
N VAL A 206 16.23 15.82 -5.87
CA VAL A 206 17.05 16.19 -7.02
C VAL A 206 18.49 16.35 -6.56
N LYS A 207 19.38 15.50 -7.07
CA LYS A 207 20.82 15.59 -6.83
C LYS A 207 21.55 15.71 -8.18
N ASN A 208 22.34 16.74 -8.33
CA ASN A 208 23.08 17.01 -9.58
C ASN A 208 22.18 17.06 -10.84
N GLY A 209 20.99 17.68 -10.74
CA GLY A 209 20.02 17.77 -11.82
C GLY A 209 19.30 16.47 -12.18
N LYS A 210 19.55 15.37 -11.47
CA LYS A 210 18.86 14.09 -11.64
C LYS A 210 17.88 13.85 -10.49
N MET A 211 16.67 13.43 -10.84
CA MET A 211 15.69 12.99 -9.86
C MET A 211 16.07 11.60 -9.34
N LEU A 212 16.25 11.46 -8.04
CA LEU A 212 16.53 10.20 -7.36
C LEU A 212 15.31 9.82 -6.52
N SER A 213 14.84 8.59 -6.69
CA SER A 213 13.78 8.05 -5.83
C SER A 213 14.36 7.69 -4.47
N LEU A 214 13.81 8.27 -3.41
CA LEU A 214 14.21 7.93 -2.02
C LEU A 214 13.77 6.53 -1.62
N VAL A 215 12.75 5.97 -2.26
CA VAL A 215 12.26 4.61 -2.02
C VAL A 215 13.29 3.55 -2.48
N ALA A 216 14.12 3.87 -3.47
CA ALA A 216 15.13 2.94 -3.97
C ALA A 216 16.37 2.83 -3.08
N ALA A 217 16.60 3.77 -2.17
CA ALA A 217 17.83 3.81 -1.37
C ALA A 217 17.79 2.86 -0.16
N GLY A 218 16.63 2.65 0.47
CA GLY A 218 16.48 1.78 1.66
C GLY A 218 15.74 0.46 1.40
N ALA A 219 14.95 0.39 0.31
CA ALA A 219 14.15 -0.79 0.01
C ALA A 219 14.97 -2.07 -0.27
N PRO A 220 16.11 -2.04 -0.97
CA PRO A 220 16.92 -3.25 -1.20
C PRO A 220 17.51 -3.83 0.06
N GLU A 221 17.99 -3.01 0.99
CA GLU A 221 18.61 -3.46 2.23
C GLU A 221 17.57 -4.03 3.20
N MET A 222 16.41 -3.39 3.30
CA MET A 222 15.29 -3.88 4.11
C MET A 222 14.63 -5.13 3.51
N TYR A 223 14.60 -5.23 2.18
CA TYR A 223 14.18 -6.45 1.50
C TYR A 223 15.14 -7.61 1.80
N ALA A 224 16.44 -7.36 1.75
CA ALA A 224 17.47 -8.35 2.07
C ALA A 224 17.44 -8.81 3.55
N LEU A 225 17.10 -7.92 4.48
CA LEU A 225 16.95 -8.26 5.91
C LEU A 225 15.68 -9.10 6.18
N ALA A 226 14.59 -8.84 5.46
CA ALA A 226 13.32 -9.57 5.62
C ALA A 226 13.27 -10.89 4.82
N HIS A 227 14.10 -10.98 3.79
CA HIS A 227 14.29 -12.17 2.97
C HIS A 227 15.81 -12.45 2.93
N PRO A 228 16.39 -13.13 3.95
CA PRO A 228 17.74 -13.63 3.84
C PRO A 228 17.73 -14.59 2.65
N GLU A 229 18.09 -14.07 1.49
CA GLU A 229 18.19 -14.88 0.28
C GLU A 229 19.22 -15.97 0.58
N VAL A 230 18.77 -17.22 0.49
CA VAL A 230 19.70 -18.30 0.18
C VAL A 230 20.45 -17.82 -1.06
N PRO A 231 21.78 -17.59 -0.97
CA PRO A 231 22.51 -17.01 -2.09
C PRO A 231 22.25 -17.86 -3.31
N LEU A 232 21.67 -17.24 -4.33
CA LEU A 232 21.43 -17.91 -5.61
C LEU A 232 22.73 -18.57 -6.04
N THR A 233 22.66 -19.83 -6.38
CA THR A 233 23.80 -20.53 -6.99
C THR A 233 24.21 -19.78 -8.26
N GLU A 234 25.45 -19.95 -8.67
CA GLU A 234 25.97 -19.27 -9.87
C GLU A 234 25.12 -19.64 -11.12
N GLU A 235 24.61 -20.85 -11.15
CA GLU A 235 23.69 -21.38 -12.18
C GLU A 235 22.34 -20.62 -12.19
N GLN A 236 21.74 -20.40 -11.03
CA GLN A 236 20.50 -19.62 -10.89
C GLN A 236 20.68 -18.15 -11.25
N ARG A 237 21.88 -17.57 -10.98
CA ARG A 237 22.22 -16.21 -11.43
C ARG A 237 22.33 -16.11 -12.94
N MET A 238 22.94 -17.10 -13.58
CA MET A 238 23.07 -17.15 -15.02
C MET A 238 21.72 -17.31 -15.71
N GLU A 239 20.87 -18.19 -15.22
CA GLU A 239 19.51 -18.41 -15.73
C GLU A 239 18.66 -17.12 -15.64
N ARG A 240 18.79 -16.39 -14.54
CA ARG A 240 18.11 -15.09 -14.35
C ARG A 240 18.64 -14.02 -15.31
N ILE A 241 19.95 -13.98 -15.57
CA ILE A 241 20.58 -13.08 -16.54
C ILE A 241 20.11 -13.41 -17.96
N GLU A 242 20.08 -14.69 -18.33
CA GLU A 242 19.60 -15.14 -19.64
C GLU A 242 18.12 -14.82 -19.84
N SER A 243 17.28 -15.03 -18.82
CA SER A 243 15.88 -14.63 -18.83
C SER A 243 15.70 -13.13 -19.02
N MET A 244 16.45 -12.29 -18.30
CA MET A 244 16.44 -10.85 -18.47
C MET A 244 16.90 -10.43 -19.87
N MET A 245 17.96 -11.04 -20.39
CA MET A 245 18.49 -10.75 -21.73
C MET A 245 17.50 -11.16 -22.83
N SER A 246 16.80 -12.26 -22.68
CA SER A 246 15.78 -12.71 -23.66
C SER A 246 14.57 -11.75 -23.73
N HIS A 247 14.23 -11.09 -22.63
CA HIS A 247 13.15 -10.10 -22.61
C HIS A 247 13.59 -8.74 -23.16
N LEU A 248 14.85 -8.35 -22.97
CA LEU A 248 15.39 -7.05 -23.43
C LEU A 248 15.79 -7.05 -24.91
N ALA A 249 16.24 -8.19 -25.45
CA ALA A 249 16.68 -8.29 -26.83
C ALA A 249 15.59 -7.92 -27.87
N PRO A 250 14.33 -8.34 -27.76
CA PRO A 250 13.27 -7.96 -28.71
C PRO A 250 12.97 -6.46 -28.69
N MET A 251 13.01 -5.82 -27.49
CA MET A 251 12.74 -4.40 -27.33
C MET A 251 13.87 -3.54 -27.92
N ALA A 252 15.12 -3.95 -27.76
CA ALA A 252 16.28 -3.27 -28.34
C ALA A 252 16.28 -3.34 -29.87
N VAL A 253 15.94 -4.50 -30.44
CA VAL A 253 15.84 -4.68 -31.91
C VAL A 253 14.68 -3.89 -32.49
N ALA A 254 13.51 -3.85 -31.81
CA ALA A 254 12.37 -3.04 -32.23
C ALA A 254 12.69 -1.54 -32.22
N GLY A 255 13.38 -1.07 -31.18
CA GLY A 255 13.84 0.33 -31.06
C GLY A 255 14.83 0.72 -32.17
N LEU A 256 15.76 -0.16 -32.53
CA LEU A 256 16.70 0.04 -33.62
C LEU A 256 16.00 0.05 -34.99
N ARG A 257 15.08 -0.87 -35.27
CA ARG A 257 14.27 -0.89 -36.49
C ARG A 257 13.45 0.39 -36.67
N ALA A 258 12.81 0.87 -35.62
CA ALA A 258 12.04 2.12 -35.67
C ALA A 258 12.92 3.35 -35.93
N ARG A 259 14.15 3.40 -35.44
CA ARG A 259 15.13 4.47 -35.76
C ARG A 259 15.61 4.42 -37.21
N PHE A 260 15.89 3.23 -37.75
CA PHE A 260 16.28 3.04 -39.12
C PHE A 260 15.18 3.41 -40.13
N GLN A 261 13.93 3.10 -39.82
CA GLN A 261 12.79 3.48 -40.68
C GLN A 261 12.57 5.00 -40.70
N ARG A 262 12.75 5.71 -39.57
CA ARG A 262 12.67 7.17 -39.53
C ARG A 262 13.81 7.86 -40.26
N ALA A 263 15.01 7.25 -40.36
CA ALA A 263 16.16 7.81 -41.07
C ALA A 263 16.06 7.64 -42.62
N ARG A 264 15.27 6.65 -43.08
CA ARG A 264 15.06 6.41 -44.54
C ARG A 264 13.87 7.18 -45.14
N GLY A 265 13.06 7.81 -44.30
CA GLY A 265 11.89 8.58 -44.74
C GLY A 265 12.12 10.11 -44.79
N ARG A 266 13.37 10.56 -44.80
CA ARG A 266 13.76 11.96 -45.03
C ARG A 266 14.54 12.11 -46.29
#